data_8ef3686afac401534966bdeadb013541
#
_entry.id   8ef3686afac401534966bdeadb013541
#
_cell.length_a   1.000
_cell.length_b   1.000
_cell.length_c   1.000
_cell.angle_alpha   90.00
_cell.angle_beta   90.00
_cell.angle_gamma   90.00
#
_symmetry.space_group_name_H-M   'P 1'
#
loop_
_entity.id
_entity.type
_entity.pdbx_description
1 polymer ?
#
loop_
_entity_poly.entity_id
_entity_poly.type
_entity_poly.pdbx_seq_one_letter_code
_entity_poly.pdbx_strand_id
1 'polypeptide(L)'
;MNQAVQPPTPHASFDDVGRLDSRPDQHPEQRGFRHFFGNILRSDSAGGMLLILGAVIAIVWANTPAAASYFNLRDLHLALPLGFTTIDLSLAHWAADGLLAVFFFIVGVELREEFVVGQLRSVRKAMTPVAAAFGGVAVPALIFVALNLNSGPETMKGWAIPTATDIAFAVAILAVIGRYLPTPLRLFLLTLAVVDDLIAIVIIAIFFADDLQPMWLLAALVPILAFGLLVQLTPGFFSKHRWAPWLILLPLGFITWVCFYESGVHATIAGVVLGFLVPAKLRGGKPGPALAQDLDHRVGPFSAGFCVPVFAF
;
A
#
# COMPACT_ATOMS: atom_id res chain seq x y z
N MET A 1 -70.40 -32.86 4.24
CA MET A 1 -69.83 -33.03 2.89
C MET A 1 -68.28 -33.00 3.08
N ASN A 2 -67.76 -34.26 3.00
CA ASN A 2 -66.30 -34.52 3.17
C ASN A 2 -65.52 -34.06 1.94
N GLN A 3 -64.48 -33.28 2.12
CA GLN A 3 -63.40 -33.23 1.15
C GLN A 3 -62.13 -33.80 1.80
N ALA A 4 -61.74 -34.95 1.24
CA ALA A 4 -60.60 -35.74 1.63
C ALA A 4 -59.30 -35.00 1.23
N VAL A 5 -58.39 -34.86 2.20
CA VAL A 5 -57.02 -34.46 2.03
C VAL A 5 -56.26 -35.66 1.44
N GLN A 6 -55.66 -35.48 0.26
CA GLN A 6 -54.71 -36.43 -0.30
C GLN A 6 -53.33 -36.23 0.32
N PRO A 7 -52.59 -37.31 0.65
CA PRO A 7 -51.23 -37.22 1.15
C PRO A 7 -50.24 -36.99 0.01
N PRO A 8 -49.04 -36.37 0.28
CA PRO A 8 -48.01 -36.14 -0.71
C PRO A 8 -47.31 -37.46 -1.08
N THR A 9 -47.05 -37.64 -2.38
CA THR A 9 -46.29 -38.75 -2.95
C THR A 9 -44.79 -38.67 -2.58
N PRO A 10 -44.17 -39.76 -2.17
CA PRO A 10 -42.72 -39.86 -2.01
C PRO A 10 -42.08 -40.31 -3.32
N HIS A 11 -40.80 -40.01 -3.46
CA HIS A 11 -39.79 -40.48 -4.42
C HIS A 11 -39.28 -39.43 -5.42
N ALA A 12 -38.33 -38.62 -4.91
CA ALA A 12 -37.21 -38.24 -5.72
C ALA A 12 -36.08 -39.22 -5.38
N SER A 13 -35.68 -40.00 -6.37
CA SER A 13 -34.69 -41.04 -6.30
C SER A 13 -33.30 -40.43 -6.16
N PHE A 14 -32.46 -41.05 -5.30
CA PHE A 14 -31.11 -40.67 -4.94
C PHE A 14 -30.05 -40.94 -6.05
N ASP A 15 -30.46 -41.23 -7.29
CA ASP A 15 -29.60 -41.71 -8.36
C ASP A 15 -29.11 -40.64 -9.37
N ASP A 16 -29.46 -39.36 -9.17
CA ASP A 16 -29.06 -38.28 -10.10
C ASP A 16 -27.83 -37.41 -9.65
N VAL A 17 -27.10 -37.85 -8.63
CA VAL A 17 -25.88 -37.13 -8.16
C VAL A 17 -24.58 -37.76 -8.73
N GLY A 18 -24.61 -38.41 -9.86
CA GLY A 18 -23.50 -39.20 -10.39
C GLY A 18 -23.06 -38.90 -11.81
N ARG A 19 -23.12 -37.65 -12.30
CA ARG A 19 -22.43 -37.30 -13.57
C ARG A 19 -21.65 -35.97 -13.45
N LEU A 20 -20.61 -35.98 -12.64
CA LEU A 20 -19.52 -35.01 -12.79
C LEU A 20 -18.72 -35.39 -14.04
N ASP A 21 -18.79 -34.51 -15.03
CA ASP A 21 -18.12 -34.58 -16.32
C ASP A 21 -16.59 -34.63 -16.09
N SER A 22 -16.02 -35.81 -16.10
CA SER A 22 -14.58 -36.08 -16.03
C SER A 22 -13.96 -35.84 -17.41
N ARG A 23 -13.68 -34.58 -17.76
CA ARG A 23 -12.72 -34.28 -18.81
C ARG A 23 -11.33 -34.31 -18.23
N PRO A 24 -10.41 -35.12 -18.74
CA PRO A 24 -9.02 -35.09 -18.33
C PRO A 24 -8.35 -33.82 -18.88
N ASP A 25 -8.06 -32.88 -18.00
CA ASP A 25 -7.20 -31.72 -18.31
C ASP A 25 -5.79 -32.23 -18.64
N GLN A 26 -5.48 -32.28 -19.93
CA GLN A 26 -4.15 -32.49 -20.44
C GLN A 26 -3.38 -31.18 -20.33
N HIS A 27 -2.29 -31.20 -19.62
CA HIS A 27 -1.12 -30.32 -19.44
C HIS A 27 -0.91 -29.77 -18.03
N PRO A 28 -0.25 -30.53 -17.12
CA PRO A 28 0.09 -30.04 -15.77
C PRO A 28 1.42 -29.32 -15.64
N GLU A 29 2.32 -29.25 -16.65
CA GLU A 29 3.70 -28.88 -16.39
C GLU A 29 4.11 -27.41 -16.58
N GLN A 30 3.29 -26.56 -17.16
CA GLN A 30 3.65 -25.14 -17.34
C GLN A 30 2.97 -24.16 -16.38
N ARG A 31 2.10 -24.61 -15.49
CA ARG A 31 1.38 -23.77 -14.52
C ARG A 31 2.09 -23.60 -13.16
N GLY A 32 3.09 -24.44 -12.83
CA GLY A 32 3.66 -24.52 -11.49
C GLY A 32 4.37 -23.24 -11.04
N PHE A 33 5.27 -22.70 -11.83
CA PHE A 33 6.16 -21.61 -11.41
C PHE A 33 5.45 -20.25 -11.32
N ARG A 34 4.63 -19.91 -12.32
CA ARG A 34 3.87 -18.64 -12.33
C ARG A 34 2.75 -18.60 -11.29
N HIS A 35 2.11 -19.75 -10.99
CA HIS A 35 1.11 -19.86 -9.92
C HIS A 35 1.75 -19.87 -8.52
N PHE A 36 2.92 -20.47 -8.38
CA PHE A 36 3.66 -20.49 -7.11
C PHE A 36 4.10 -19.07 -6.71
N PHE A 37 4.73 -18.33 -7.62
CA PHE A 37 5.09 -16.92 -7.38
C PHE A 37 3.86 -16.03 -7.21
N GLY A 38 2.80 -16.20 -7.98
CA GLY A 38 1.57 -15.41 -7.86
C GLY A 38 0.82 -15.63 -6.54
N ASN A 39 0.92 -16.81 -5.93
CA ASN A 39 0.32 -17.08 -4.62
C ASN A 39 1.21 -16.60 -3.46
N ILE A 40 2.54 -16.67 -3.61
CA ILE A 40 3.48 -16.12 -2.63
C ILE A 40 3.33 -14.60 -2.56
N LEU A 41 3.29 -13.91 -3.69
CA LEU A 41 3.14 -12.45 -3.75
C LEU A 41 1.77 -11.93 -3.29
N ARG A 42 0.78 -12.80 -3.12
CA ARG A 42 -0.58 -12.47 -2.65
C ARG A 42 -0.80 -12.66 -1.15
N SER A 43 0.16 -13.22 -0.43
CA SER A 43 0.06 -13.32 1.02
C SER A 43 0.85 -12.19 1.66
N ASP A 44 0.23 -11.40 2.53
CA ASP A 44 0.88 -10.34 3.30
C ASP A 44 2.12 -10.86 4.06
N SER A 45 2.07 -12.11 4.49
CA SER A 45 3.20 -12.79 5.14
C SER A 45 4.40 -13.02 4.21
N ALA A 46 4.20 -13.19 2.90
CA ALA A 46 5.29 -13.41 1.96
C ALA A 46 5.98 -12.08 1.58
N GLY A 47 5.24 -10.99 1.47
CA GLY A 47 5.80 -9.65 1.30
C GLY A 47 6.76 -9.31 2.45
N GLY A 48 6.33 -9.54 3.71
CA GLY A 48 7.17 -9.35 4.89
C GLY A 48 8.42 -10.23 4.91
N MET A 49 8.32 -11.50 4.48
CA MET A 49 9.51 -12.38 4.35
C MET A 49 10.49 -11.87 3.28
N LEU A 50 10.00 -11.41 2.14
CA LEU A 50 10.84 -10.85 1.07
C LEU A 50 11.53 -9.56 1.51
N LEU A 51 10.83 -8.70 2.27
CA LEU A 51 11.40 -7.50 2.87
C LEU A 51 12.56 -7.84 3.81
N ILE A 52 12.34 -8.75 4.76
CA ILE A 52 13.38 -9.19 5.70
C ILE A 52 14.58 -9.82 4.94
N LEU A 53 14.30 -10.63 3.93
CA LEU A 53 15.34 -11.25 3.11
C LEU A 53 16.16 -10.19 2.36
N GLY A 54 15.50 -9.18 1.75
CA GLY A 54 16.15 -8.04 1.10
C GLY A 54 17.08 -7.30 2.06
N ALA A 55 16.56 -6.92 3.22
CA ALA A 55 17.33 -6.23 4.26
C ALA A 55 18.53 -7.05 4.75
N VAL A 56 18.35 -8.36 5.00
CA VAL A 56 19.44 -9.25 5.43
C VAL A 56 20.53 -9.37 4.35
N ILE A 57 20.13 -9.53 3.08
CA ILE A 57 21.09 -9.57 1.96
C ILE A 57 21.88 -8.27 1.87
N ALA A 58 21.21 -7.11 1.97
CA ALA A 58 21.85 -5.80 1.95
C ALA A 58 22.85 -5.64 3.10
N ILE A 59 22.43 -5.95 4.33
CA ILE A 59 23.30 -5.87 5.52
C ILE A 59 24.52 -6.79 5.37
N VAL A 60 24.33 -8.04 4.96
CA VAL A 60 25.44 -8.98 4.75
C VAL A 60 26.37 -8.45 3.68
N TRP A 61 25.85 -8.05 2.52
CA TRP A 61 26.67 -7.57 1.40
C TRP A 61 27.46 -6.30 1.77
N ALA A 62 26.80 -5.33 2.42
CA ALA A 62 27.44 -4.08 2.88
C ALA A 62 28.53 -4.28 3.94
N ASN A 63 28.56 -5.44 4.63
CA ASN A 63 29.56 -5.76 5.64
C ASN A 63 30.60 -6.81 5.20
N THR A 64 30.64 -7.17 3.90
CA THR A 64 31.63 -8.10 3.32
C THR A 64 32.78 -7.32 2.64
N PRO A 65 33.88 -7.98 2.26
CA PRO A 65 34.91 -7.37 1.42
C PRO A 65 34.39 -6.83 0.07
N ALA A 66 33.20 -7.28 -0.38
CA ALA A 66 32.52 -6.80 -1.57
C ALA A 66 31.62 -5.55 -1.33
N ALA A 67 31.67 -4.93 -0.17
CA ALA A 67 30.85 -3.74 0.18
C ALA A 67 30.90 -2.62 -0.87
N ALA A 68 32.08 -2.38 -1.45
CA ALA A 68 32.23 -1.39 -2.51
C ALA A 68 31.30 -1.63 -3.71
N SER A 69 31.05 -2.88 -4.09
CA SER A 69 30.13 -3.21 -5.19
C SER A 69 28.68 -2.94 -4.84
N TYR A 70 28.28 -3.14 -3.57
CA TYR A 70 26.95 -2.78 -3.08
C TYR A 70 26.73 -1.26 -3.14
N PHE A 71 27.66 -0.48 -2.59
CA PHE A 71 27.56 0.99 -2.61
C PHE A 71 27.61 1.56 -4.02
N ASN A 72 28.45 1.02 -4.91
CA ASN A 72 28.48 1.42 -6.31
C ASN A 72 27.14 1.13 -7.03
N LEU A 73 26.52 -0.01 -6.73
CA LEU A 73 25.18 -0.33 -7.26
C LEU A 73 24.11 0.63 -6.72
N ARG A 74 24.12 0.87 -5.41
CA ARG A 74 23.19 1.77 -4.73
C ARG A 74 23.26 3.19 -5.30
N ASP A 75 24.49 3.67 -5.50
CA ASP A 75 24.77 5.04 -5.93
C ASP A 75 24.85 5.19 -7.47
N LEU A 76 24.52 4.12 -8.22
CA LEU A 76 24.43 4.18 -9.68
C LEU A 76 23.30 5.13 -10.11
N HIS A 77 23.65 6.20 -10.80
CA HIS A 77 22.70 7.20 -11.27
C HIS A 77 22.00 6.77 -12.55
N LEU A 78 20.68 6.93 -12.57
CA LEU A 78 19.83 6.77 -13.74
C LEU A 78 19.16 8.11 -14.05
N ALA A 79 19.61 8.74 -15.13
CA ALA A 79 19.05 10.00 -15.60
C ALA A 79 17.86 9.74 -16.55
N LEU A 80 16.71 10.35 -16.27
CA LEU A 80 15.51 10.32 -17.11
C LEU A 80 15.25 11.71 -17.69
N PRO A 81 15.58 11.97 -18.96
CA PRO A 81 15.29 13.23 -19.62
C PRO A 81 13.80 13.31 -19.99
N LEU A 82 13.06 14.24 -19.38
CA LEU A 82 11.63 14.46 -19.63
C LEU A 82 11.36 15.64 -20.59
N GLY A 83 12.41 16.26 -21.15
CA GLY A 83 12.30 17.38 -22.08
C GLY A 83 12.16 18.74 -21.39
N PHE A 84 11.41 18.85 -20.31
CA PHE A 84 11.27 20.07 -19.50
C PHE A 84 12.12 20.03 -18.20
N THR A 85 12.49 18.85 -17.76
CA THR A 85 13.43 18.61 -16.64
C THR A 85 14.18 17.30 -16.86
N THR A 86 15.31 17.13 -16.19
CA THR A 86 16.04 15.86 -16.16
C THR A 86 16.08 15.36 -14.73
N ILE A 87 15.42 14.24 -14.47
CA ILE A 87 15.47 13.58 -13.17
C ILE A 87 16.69 12.68 -13.15
N ASP A 88 17.71 13.05 -12.40
CA ASP A 88 18.93 12.26 -12.20
C ASP A 88 18.99 11.75 -10.77
N LEU A 89 18.63 10.50 -10.58
CA LEU A 89 18.52 9.85 -9.28
C LEU A 89 19.40 8.61 -9.22
N SER A 90 20.03 8.38 -8.07
CA SER A 90 20.64 7.07 -7.79
C SER A 90 19.58 5.98 -7.69
N LEU A 91 20.01 4.72 -7.84
CA LEU A 91 19.09 3.58 -7.64
C LEU A 91 18.42 3.59 -6.26
N ALA A 92 19.16 4.00 -5.23
CA ALA A 92 18.61 4.17 -3.88
C ALA A 92 17.48 5.22 -3.85
N HIS A 93 17.66 6.36 -4.50
CA HIS A 93 16.61 7.38 -4.57
C HIS A 93 15.43 6.96 -5.45
N TRP A 94 15.66 6.22 -6.54
CA TRP A 94 14.57 5.62 -7.32
C TRP A 94 13.75 4.62 -6.50
N ALA A 95 14.40 3.85 -5.61
CA ALA A 95 13.69 2.97 -4.70
C ALA A 95 12.92 3.76 -3.63
N ALA A 96 13.58 4.75 -2.98
CA ALA A 96 13.01 5.53 -1.89
C ALA A 96 11.89 6.49 -2.30
N ASP A 97 11.98 7.10 -3.49
CA ASP A 97 10.99 8.08 -3.94
C ASP A 97 10.05 7.52 -5.02
N GLY A 98 10.55 6.65 -5.91
CA GLY A 98 9.77 6.09 -7.00
C GLY A 98 8.97 4.85 -6.58
N LEU A 99 9.66 3.78 -6.12
CA LEU A 99 8.97 2.54 -5.76
C LEU A 99 8.12 2.70 -4.51
N LEU A 100 8.58 3.43 -3.50
CA LEU A 100 7.76 3.71 -2.32
C LEU A 100 6.54 4.58 -2.63
N ALA A 101 6.54 5.41 -3.67
CA ALA A 101 5.33 6.12 -4.08
C ALA A 101 4.20 5.16 -4.48
N VAL A 102 4.53 3.99 -5.07
CA VAL A 102 3.56 2.94 -5.37
C VAL A 102 3.02 2.29 -4.09
N PHE A 103 3.89 2.03 -3.11
CA PHE A 103 3.46 1.54 -1.80
C PHE A 103 2.54 2.56 -1.12
N PHE A 104 2.94 3.82 -1.07
CA PHE A 104 2.13 4.88 -0.47
C PHE A 104 0.83 5.16 -1.23
N PHE A 105 0.75 4.84 -2.52
CA PHE A 105 -0.51 4.87 -3.25
C PHE A 105 -1.50 3.84 -2.67
N ILE A 106 -1.05 2.62 -2.37
CA ILE A 106 -1.88 1.60 -1.72
C ILE A 106 -2.28 2.04 -0.32
N VAL A 107 -1.34 2.57 0.48
CA VAL A 107 -1.66 3.14 1.80
C VAL A 107 -2.72 4.25 1.70
N GLY A 108 -2.65 5.12 0.68
CA GLY A 108 -3.66 6.14 0.41
C GLY A 108 -5.04 5.56 0.07
N VAL A 109 -5.08 4.46 -0.69
CA VAL A 109 -6.32 3.72 -1.01
C VAL A 109 -6.92 3.10 0.25
N GLU A 110 -6.12 2.43 1.08
CA GLU A 110 -6.52 1.84 2.36
C GLU A 110 -7.03 2.90 3.34
N LEU A 111 -6.32 4.03 3.46
CA LEU A 111 -6.76 5.19 4.23
C LEU A 111 -8.15 5.66 3.78
N ARG A 112 -8.36 5.77 2.47
CA ARG A 112 -9.66 6.16 1.91
C ARG A 112 -10.75 5.17 2.29
N GLU A 113 -10.50 3.87 2.23
CA GLU A 113 -11.44 2.83 2.65
C GLU A 113 -11.76 2.96 4.13
N GLU A 114 -10.74 3.14 4.98
CA GLU A 114 -10.92 3.26 6.42
C GLU A 114 -11.76 4.49 6.81
N PHE A 115 -11.56 5.64 6.15
CA PHE A 115 -12.36 6.85 6.37
C PHE A 115 -13.79 6.74 5.86
N VAL A 116 -14.04 5.99 4.79
CA VAL A 116 -15.36 5.95 4.12
C VAL A 116 -16.21 4.78 4.60
N VAL A 117 -15.60 3.63 4.86
CA VAL A 117 -16.27 2.36 5.19
C VAL A 117 -15.85 1.82 6.55
N GLY A 118 -14.59 2.07 6.97
CA GLY A 118 -13.97 1.50 8.15
C GLY A 118 -14.30 2.18 9.47
N GLN A 119 -13.44 1.98 10.46
CA GLN A 119 -13.62 2.45 11.85
C GLN A 119 -13.44 3.97 11.97
N LEU A 120 -12.57 4.58 11.13
CA LEU A 120 -12.32 6.03 11.13
C LEU A 120 -13.53 6.86 10.68
N ARG A 121 -14.54 6.25 10.07
CA ARG A 121 -15.81 6.91 9.76
C ARG A 121 -16.53 7.45 11.00
N SER A 122 -16.36 6.81 12.16
CA SER A 122 -17.00 7.21 13.42
C SER A 122 -15.98 7.80 14.37
N VAL A 123 -16.07 9.10 14.66
CA VAL A 123 -15.16 9.81 15.58
C VAL A 123 -15.05 9.08 16.93
N ARG A 124 -16.15 8.57 17.48
CA ARG A 124 -16.16 7.86 18.76
C ARG A 124 -15.34 6.57 18.73
N LYS A 125 -15.35 5.84 17.60
CA LYS A 125 -14.57 4.61 17.44
C LYS A 125 -13.11 4.91 17.09
N ALA A 126 -12.87 5.99 16.37
CA ALA A 126 -11.55 6.42 15.95
C ALA A 126 -10.71 7.01 17.09
N MET A 127 -11.34 7.61 18.10
CA MET A 127 -10.61 8.31 19.19
C MET A 127 -9.57 7.43 19.88
N THR A 128 -9.89 6.18 20.19
CA THR A 128 -8.95 5.30 20.90
C THR A 128 -7.73 4.92 20.07
N PRO A 129 -7.86 4.40 18.81
CA PRO A 129 -6.68 4.12 17.99
C PRO A 129 -5.91 5.39 17.62
N VAL A 130 -6.58 6.53 17.37
CA VAL A 130 -5.91 7.80 17.08
C VAL A 130 -5.09 8.30 18.28
N ALA A 131 -5.65 8.27 19.50
CA ALA A 131 -4.92 8.66 20.70
C ALA A 131 -3.74 7.72 20.99
N ALA A 132 -3.91 6.42 20.74
CA ALA A 132 -2.86 5.44 20.91
C ALA A 132 -1.72 5.63 19.87
N ALA A 133 -2.06 5.88 18.59
CA ALA A 133 -1.07 6.19 17.55
C ALA A 133 -0.30 7.47 17.88
N PHE A 134 -1.01 8.55 18.25
CA PHE A 134 -0.35 9.79 18.66
C PHE A 134 0.60 9.58 19.85
N GLY A 135 0.20 8.80 20.86
CA GLY A 135 1.08 8.43 21.98
C GLY A 135 2.28 7.59 21.53
N GLY A 136 2.05 6.64 20.62
CA GLY A 136 3.09 5.78 20.03
C GLY A 136 4.15 6.55 19.24
N VAL A 137 3.76 7.63 18.58
CA VAL A 137 4.67 8.54 17.88
C VAL A 137 5.35 9.54 18.83
N ALA A 138 4.56 10.21 19.69
CA ALA A 138 5.07 11.29 20.52
C ALA A 138 6.05 10.82 21.60
N VAL A 139 5.76 9.69 22.26
CA VAL A 139 6.60 9.22 23.36
C VAL A 139 8.01 8.81 22.92
N PRO A 140 8.22 7.99 21.87
CA PRO A 140 9.57 7.69 21.39
C PRO A 140 10.30 8.92 20.89
N ALA A 141 9.62 9.85 20.19
CA ALA A 141 10.21 11.11 19.74
C ALA A 141 10.71 11.96 20.91
N LEU A 142 9.90 12.12 21.96
CA LEU A 142 10.30 12.86 23.15
C LEU A 142 11.46 12.21 23.89
N ILE A 143 11.47 10.87 24.02
CA ILE A 143 12.60 10.13 24.61
C ILE A 143 13.87 10.36 23.78
N PHE A 144 13.78 10.25 22.46
CA PHE A 144 14.92 10.49 21.59
C PHE A 144 15.48 11.91 21.76
N VAL A 145 14.62 12.93 21.73
CA VAL A 145 14.99 14.33 21.93
C VAL A 145 15.64 14.51 23.31
N ALA A 146 15.03 13.99 24.38
CA ALA A 146 15.55 14.13 25.75
C ALA A 146 16.96 13.52 25.92
N LEU A 147 17.19 12.35 25.30
CA LEU A 147 18.49 11.67 25.39
C LEU A 147 19.59 12.36 24.51
N ASN A 148 19.20 13.07 23.47
CA ASN A 148 20.11 13.66 22.50
C ASN A 148 20.22 15.20 22.58
N LEU A 149 19.70 15.84 23.61
CA LEU A 149 19.73 17.32 23.78
C LEU A 149 21.13 17.93 23.61
N ASN A 150 22.17 17.19 23.97
CA ASN A 150 23.56 17.63 23.92
C ASN A 150 24.36 17.05 22.74
N SER A 151 23.72 16.30 21.83
CA SER A 151 24.42 15.56 20.77
C SER A 151 24.63 16.35 19.45
N GLY A 152 24.15 17.60 19.41
CA GLY A 152 24.30 18.49 18.25
C GLY A 152 23.12 18.40 17.25
N PRO A 153 23.03 19.40 16.32
CA PRO A 153 21.89 19.57 15.42
C PRO A 153 21.67 18.39 14.46
N GLU A 154 22.74 17.76 13.99
CA GLU A 154 22.65 16.64 13.04
C GLU A 154 21.99 15.41 13.67
N THR A 155 22.34 15.09 14.92
CA THR A 155 21.70 13.99 15.65
C THR A 155 20.24 14.31 15.93
N MET A 156 19.92 15.57 16.21
CA MET A 156 18.55 16.00 16.49
C MET A 156 17.60 15.82 15.29
N LYS A 157 18.10 15.86 14.05
CA LYS A 157 17.28 15.56 12.85
C LYS A 157 16.70 14.14 12.87
N GLY A 158 17.33 13.21 13.59
CA GLY A 158 16.89 11.82 13.71
C GLY A 158 15.71 11.58 14.66
N TRP A 159 15.07 12.62 15.20
CA TRP A 159 13.98 12.48 16.19
C TRP A 159 12.78 11.67 15.69
N ALA A 160 12.53 11.65 14.39
CA ALA A 160 11.44 10.90 13.79
C ALA A 160 11.77 9.41 13.52
N ILE A 161 13.06 9.01 13.55
CA ILE A 161 13.47 7.63 13.27
C ILE A 161 12.76 6.61 14.21
N PRO A 162 12.74 6.80 15.54
CA PRO A 162 12.10 5.84 16.44
C PRO A 162 10.57 5.87 16.42
N THR A 163 9.97 6.75 15.61
CA THR A 163 8.51 6.81 15.44
C THR A 163 8.04 5.95 14.26
N ALA A 164 8.96 5.46 13.43
CA ALA A 164 8.62 4.63 12.28
C ALA A 164 8.09 3.26 12.72
N THR A 165 6.96 2.85 12.15
CA THR A 165 6.30 1.56 12.43
C THR A 165 6.30 0.68 11.19
N ASP A 166 6.66 -0.60 11.35
CA ASP A 166 6.51 -1.60 10.29
C ASP A 166 5.15 -2.29 10.38
N ILE A 167 4.19 -1.81 9.60
CA ILE A 167 2.85 -2.39 9.51
C ILE A 167 2.90 -3.80 8.95
N ALA A 168 3.72 -4.07 7.92
CA ALA A 168 3.81 -5.40 7.32
C ALA A 168 4.22 -6.45 8.36
N PHE A 169 5.18 -6.11 9.23
CA PHE A 169 5.58 -6.98 10.34
C PHE A 169 4.46 -7.14 11.39
N ALA A 170 3.80 -6.05 11.78
CA ALA A 170 2.69 -6.10 12.72
C ALA A 170 1.51 -6.95 12.22
N VAL A 171 1.14 -6.79 10.93
CA VAL A 171 0.08 -7.59 10.28
C VAL A 171 0.51 -9.05 10.13
N ALA A 172 1.77 -9.34 9.82
CA ALA A 172 2.28 -10.72 9.75
C ALA A 172 2.18 -11.42 11.11
N ILE A 173 2.58 -10.76 12.20
CA ILE A 173 2.40 -11.28 13.58
C ILE A 173 0.91 -11.46 13.88
N LEU A 174 0.08 -10.47 13.54
CA LEU A 174 -1.36 -10.52 13.75
C LEU A 174 -2.01 -11.66 12.94
N ALA A 175 -1.53 -12.01 11.78
CA ALA A 175 -2.02 -13.14 10.98
C ALA A 175 -1.77 -14.49 11.69
N VAL A 176 -0.65 -14.63 12.39
CA VAL A 176 -0.30 -15.84 13.15
C VAL A 176 -1.08 -15.94 14.46
N ILE A 177 -1.10 -14.86 15.24
CA ILE A 177 -1.67 -14.83 16.60
C ILE A 177 -3.13 -14.42 16.57
N GLY A 178 -3.56 -13.67 15.57
CA GLY A 178 -4.87 -12.99 15.48
C GLY A 178 -6.08 -13.92 15.55
N ARG A 179 -5.92 -15.20 15.21
CA ARG A 179 -6.98 -16.21 15.37
C ARG A 179 -7.39 -16.42 16.83
N TYR A 180 -6.52 -16.08 17.77
CA TYR A 180 -6.79 -16.16 19.23
C TYR A 180 -7.24 -14.83 19.83
N LEU A 181 -7.19 -13.74 19.06
CA LEU A 181 -7.54 -12.41 19.51
C LEU A 181 -9.03 -12.11 19.29
N PRO A 182 -9.69 -11.43 20.22
CA PRO A 182 -11.05 -10.90 20.02
C PRO A 182 -11.10 -9.98 18.79
N THR A 183 -12.16 -10.09 17.99
CA THR A 183 -12.37 -9.26 16.79
C THR A 183 -12.20 -7.75 17.02
N PRO A 184 -12.70 -7.15 18.15
CA PRO A 184 -12.49 -5.73 18.41
C PRO A 184 -11.03 -5.33 18.57
N LEU A 185 -10.20 -6.19 19.18
CA LEU A 185 -8.77 -5.92 19.35
C LEU A 185 -8.02 -5.98 18.01
N ARG A 186 -8.37 -6.95 17.18
CA ARG A 186 -7.81 -7.05 15.81
C ARG A 186 -8.13 -5.80 14.99
N LEU A 187 -9.39 -5.37 15.00
CA LEU A 187 -9.82 -4.14 14.29
C LEU A 187 -9.13 -2.90 14.86
N PHE A 188 -8.98 -2.82 16.18
CA PHE A 188 -8.23 -1.73 16.82
C PHE A 188 -6.78 -1.67 16.34
N LEU A 189 -6.06 -2.81 16.31
CA LEU A 189 -4.68 -2.87 15.86
C LEU A 189 -4.52 -2.48 14.38
N LEU A 190 -5.43 -2.92 13.51
CA LEU A 190 -5.42 -2.55 12.10
C LEU A 190 -5.66 -1.04 11.92
N THR A 191 -6.65 -0.48 12.61
CA THR A 191 -6.93 0.95 12.55
C THR A 191 -5.79 1.79 13.16
N LEU A 192 -5.16 1.30 14.24
CA LEU A 192 -3.99 1.92 14.85
C LEU A 192 -2.86 2.05 13.82
N ALA A 193 -2.55 0.95 13.13
CA ALA A 193 -1.50 0.89 12.13
C ALA A 193 -1.72 1.90 10.98
N VAL A 194 -2.95 1.96 10.44
CA VAL A 194 -3.31 2.91 9.37
C VAL A 194 -3.20 4.37 9.83
N VAL A 195 -3.56 4.67 11.08
CA VAL A 195 -3.46 6.03 11.64
C VAL A 195 -2.00 6.41 11.90
N ASP A 196 -1.20 5.48 12.36
CA ASP A 196 0.23 5.68 12.62
C ASP A 196 0.98 6.05 11.34
N ASP A 197 0.72 5.33 10.26
CA ASP A 197 1.25 5.67 8.92
C ASP A 197 0.83 7.07 8.46
N LEU A 198 -0.44 7.43 8.68
CA LEU A 198 -0.90 8.78 8.33
C LEU A 198 -0.13 9.85 9.09
N ILE A 199 0.11 9.64 10.39
CA ILE A 199 0.90 10.57 11.22
C ILE A 199 2.33 10.65 10.70
N ALA A 200 2.97 9.52 10.39
CA ALA A 200 4.33 9.47 9.85
C ALA A 200 4.42 10.23 8.51
N ILE A 201 3.47 10.04 7.60
CA ILE A 201 3.41 10.75 6.32
C ILE A 201 3.28 12.26 6.53
N VAL A 202 2.43 12.70 7.47
CA VAL A 202 2.26 14.13 7.79
C VAL A 202 3.55 14.71 8.40
N ILE A 203 4.23 13.97 9.28
CA ILE A 203 5.52 14.38 9.83
C ILE A 203 6.54 14.56 8.72
N ILE A 204 6.67 13.58 7.82
CA ILE A 204 7.60 13.66 6.68
C ILE A 204 7.28 14.87 5.81
N ALA A 205 6.01 15.09 5.49
CA ALA A 205 5.57 16.20 4.64
C ALA A 205 5.90 17.58 5.21
N ILE A 206 5.85 17.75 6.54
CA ILE A 206 6.00 19.05 7.19
C ILE A 206 7.45 19.31 7.63
N PHE A 207 8.12 18.31 8.20
CA PHE A 207 9.41 18.48 8.88
C PHE A 207 10.62 18.12 8.02
N PHE A 208 10.41 17.36 6.94
CA PHE A 208 11.48 16.86 6.07
C PHE A 208 11.34 17.36 4.62
N ALA A 209 10.56 18.41 4.39
CA ALA A 209 10.52 19.10 3.11
C ALA A 209 11.74 20.02 2.99
N ASP A 210 12.49 19.90 1.90
CA ASP A 210 13.66 20.74 1.59
C ASP A 210 13.30 21.74 0.49
N ASP A 211 13.81 22.98 0.59
CA ASP A 211 13.75 24.05 -0.44
C ASP A 211 12.41 24.11 -1.23
N LEU A 212 11.31 24.35 -0.51
CA LEU A 212 9.98 24.34 -1.07
C LEU A 212 9.82 25.28 -2.28
N GLN A 213 9.40 24.74 -3.41
CA GLN A 213 9.07 25.47 -4.63
C GLN A 213 7.55 25.49 -4.88
N PRO A 214 6.83 26.54 -4.42
CA PRO A 214 5.37 26.56 -4.49
C PRO A 214 4.80 26.45 -5.91
N MET A 215 5.54 26.89 -6.93
CA MET A 215 5.11 26.81 -8.32
C MET A 215 4.88 25.36 -8.76
N TRP A 216 5.75 24.44 -8.38
CA TRP A 216 5.61 23.02 -8.70
C TRP A 216 4.46 22.36 -7.92
N LEU A 217 4.21 22.79 -6.67
CA LEU A 217 3.04 22.35 -5.92
C LEU A 217 1.73 22.81 -6.59
N LEU A 218 1.68 24.04 -7.11
CA LEU A 218 0.53 24.53 -7.87
C LEU A 218 0.39 23.76 -9.19
N ALA A 219 1.50 23.45 -9.88
CA ALA A 219 1.47 22.65 -11.09
C ALA A 219 0.93 21.22 -10.82
N ALA A 220 1.27 20.63 -9.66
CA ALA A 220 0.78 19.31 -9.24
C ALA A 220 -0.75 19.24 -9.11
N LEU A 221 -1.42 20.36 -8.84
CA LEU A 221 -2.89 20.40 -8.74
C LEU A 221 -3.57 19.97 -10.04
N VAL A 222 -2.97 20.26 -11.21
CA VAL A 222 -3.56 19.91 -12.51
C VAL A 222 -3.68 18.40 -12.67
N PRO A 223 -2.61 17.60 -12.60
CA PRO A 223 -2.71 16.15 -12.73
C PRO A 223 -3.45 15.50 -11.55
N ILE A 224 -3.40 16.06 -10.33
CA ILE A 224 -4.19 15.59 -9.18
C ILE A 224 -5.69 15.75 -9.46
N LEU A 225 -6.13 16.91 -9.92
CA LEU A 225 -7.53 17.15 -10.25
C LEU A 225 -7.97 16.29 -11.43
N ALA A 226 -7.15 16.15 -12.47
CA ALA A 226 -7.44 15.28 -13.61
C ALA A 226 -7.61 13.82 -13.15
N PHE A 227 -6.68 13.31 -12.34
CA PHE A 227 -6.77 11.97 -11.76
C PHE A 227 -8.04 11.81 -10.93
N GLY A 228 -8.28 12.72 -9.99
CA GLY A 228 -9.46 12.70 -9.12
C GLY A 228 -10.77 12.72 -9.90
N LEU A 229 -10.90 13.61 -10.90
CA LEU A 229 -12.08 13.67 -11.76
C LEU A 229 -12.29 12.36 -12.54
N LEU A 230 -11.23 11.79 -13.13
CA LEU A 230 -11.30 10.54 -13.86
C LEU A 230 -11.78 9.39 -12.99
N VAL A 231 -11.15 9.17 -11.83
CA VAL A 231 -11.53 8.05 -10.94
C VAL A 231 -12.90 8.26 -10.28
N GLN A 232 -13.33 9.49 -10.05
CA GLN A 232 -14.63 9.81 -9.46
C GLN A 232 -15.77 9.75 -10.48
N LEU A 233 -15.54 10.20 -11.72
CA LEU A 233 -16.60 10.26 -12.75
C LEU A 233 -16.74 8.94 -13.50
N THR A 234 -15.63 8.20 -13.71
CA THR A 234 -15.62 6.98 -14.53
C THR A 234 -15.06 5.75 -13.81
N PRO A 235 -15.46 5.46 -12.54
CA PRO A 235 -14.90 4.32 -11.81
C PRO A 235 -15.18 2.98 -12.51
N GLY A 236 -16.37 2.81 -13.11
CA GLY A 236 -16.73 1.59 -13.82
C GLY A 236 -15.92 1.34 -15.10
N PHE A 237 -15.38 2.38 -15.73
CA PHE A 237 -14.48 2.23 -16.87
C PHE A 237 -13.16 1.60 -16.44
N PHE A 238 -12.56 2.06 -15.35
CA PHE A 238 -11.30 1.54 -14.82
C PHE A 238 -11.44 0.14 -14.21
N SER A 239 -12.56 -0.19 -13.59
CA SER A 239 -12.83 -1.55 -13.12
C SER A 239 -13.03 -2.53 -14.29
N LYS A 240 -13.72 -2.11 -15.37
CA LYS A 240 -14.01 -2.94 -16.54
C LYS A 240 -12.78 -3.18 -17.40
N HIS A 241 -11.97 -2.16 -17.66
CA HIS A 241 -10.84 -2.21 -18.56
C HIS A 241 -9.51 -2.33 -17.79
N ARG A 242 -8.97 -3.55 -17.70
CA ARG A 242 -7.75 -3.83 -16.92
C ARG A 242 -6.50 -3.06 -17.38
N TRP A 243 -6.45 -2.59 -18.61
CA TRP A 243 -5.34 -1.79 -19.15
C TRP A 243 -5.44 -0.29 -18.81
N ALA A 244 -6.66 0.21 -18.58
CA ALA A 244 -6.92 1.64 -18.44
C ALA A 244 -6.18 2.29 -17.23
N PRO A 245 -6.08 1.69 -16.04
CA PRO A 245 -5.28 2.25 -14.96
C PRO A 245 -3.81 2.43 -15.36
N TRP A 246 -3.23 1.46 -16.07
CA TRP A 246 -1.82 1.49 -16.46
C TRP A 246 -1.50 2.53 -17.54
N LEU A 247 -2.42 2.77 -18.49
CA LEU A 247 -2.20 3.73 -19.60
C LEU A 247 -2.68 5.15 -19.27
N ILE A 248 -3.57 5.33 -18.30
CA ILE A 248 -4.16 6.65 -18.00
C ILE A 248 -3.76 7.11 -16.59
N LEU A 249 -4.01 6.29 -15.56
CA LEU A 249 -3.77 6.70 -14.18
C LEU A 249 -2.27 6.69 -13.83
N LEU A 250 -1.51 5.72 -14.36
CA LEU A 250 -0.07 5.65 -14.09
C LEU A 250 0.69 6.88 -14.66
N PRO A 251 0.50 7.32 -15.93
CA PRO A 251 1.13 8.54 -16.42
C PRO A 251 0.73 9.79 -15.65
N LEU A 252 -0.56 9.94 -15.27
CA LEU A 252 -1.00 11.06 -14.41
C LEU A 252 -0.35 10.98 -13.03
N GLY A 253 -0.24 9.78 -12.46
CA GLY A 253 0.48 9.55 -11.21
C GLY A 253 1.95 9.93 -11.32
N PHE A 254 2.61 9.53 -12.39
CA PHE A 254 4.01 9.86 -12.65
C PHE A 254 4.23 11.38 -12.80
N ILE A 255 3.36 12.07 -13.55
CA ILE A 255 3.43 13.54 -13.67
C ILE A 255 3.24 14.22 -12.31
N THR A 256 2.29 13.73 -11.50
CA THR A 256 2.09 14.24 -10.14
C THR A 256 3.34 14.01 -9.29
N TRP A 257 3.92 12.83 -9.36
CA TRP A 257 5.14 12.47 -8.64
C TRP A 257 6.32 13.39 -9.04
N VAL A 258 6.51 13.66 -10.35
CA VAL A 258 7.52 14.60 -10.84
C VAL A 258 7.30 16.01 -10.27
N CYS A 259 6.06 16.50 -10.25
CA CYS A 259 5.76 17.81 -9.69
C CYS A 259 6.06 17.88 -8.18
N PHE A 260 5.79 16.81 -7.43
CA PHE A 260 6.16 16.76 -6.01
C PHE A 260 7.67 16.70 -5.83
N TYR A 261 8.37 15.90 -6.62
CA TYR A 261 9.81 15.81 -6.61
C TYR A 261 10.48 17.18 -6.83
N GLU A 262 10.08 17.90 -7.88
CA GLU A 262 10.58 19.25 -8.19
C GLU A 262 10.17 20.32 -7.16
N SER A 263 9.14 20.05 -6.35
CA SER A 263 8.65 20.98 -5.35
C SER A 263 9.44 21.00 -4.05
N GLY A 264 10.38 20.08 -3.84
CA GLY A 264 11.09 19.89 -2.57
C GLY A 264 10.28 19.18 -1.49
N VAL A 265 9.07 18.72 -1.80
CA VAL A 265 8.27 17.84 -0.94
C VAL A 265 8.56 16.39 -1.32
N HIS A 266 8.67 15.51 -0.33
CA HIS A 266 8.90 14.08 -0.61
C HIS A 266 7.91 13.54 -1.65
N ALA A 267 8.45 13.03 -2.76
CA ALA A 267 7.66 12.62 -3.91
C ALA A 267 6.70 11.45 -3.62
N THR A 268 6.96 10.66 -2.58
CA THR A 268 6.10 9.59 -2.08
C THR A 268 4.70 10.08 -1.67
N ILE A 269 4.59 11.35 -1.23
CA ILE A 269 3.30 11.96 -0.85
C ILE A 269 2.33 12.04 -2.03
N ALA A 270 2.83 12.16 -3.25
CA ALA A 270 2.00 12.07 -4.45
C ALA A 270 1.20 10.77 -4.49
N GLY A 271 1.83 9.64 -4.14
CA GLY A 271 1.15 8.35 -4.04
C GLY A 271 -0.05 8.40 -3.09
N VAL A 272 0.18 8.85 -1.85
CA VAL A 272 -0.88 8.95 -0.82
C VAL A 272 -2.05 9.81 -1.29
N VAL A 273 -1.75 11.01 -1.81
CA VAL A 273 -2.76 11.95 -2.29
C VAL A 273 -3.61 11.33 -3.39
N LEU A 274 -2.99 10.69 -4.37
CA LEU A 274 -3.70 10.04 -5.47
C LEU A 274 -4.50 8.83 -5.00
N GLY A 275 -3.94 7.98 -4.13
CA GLY A 275 -4.63 6.84 -3.54
C GLY A 275 -5.87 7.27 -2.76
N PHE A 276 -5.76 8.34 -1.97
CA PHE A 276 -6.89 8.87 -1.19
C PHE A 276 -8.03 9.43 -2.05
N LEU A 277 -7.78 9.79 -3.32
CA LEU A 277 -8.80 10.22 -4.26
C LEU A 277 -9.62 9.07 -4.86
N VAL A 278 -9.13 7.82 -4.76
CA VAL A 278 -9.81 6.65 -5.34
C VAL A 278 -11.12 6.37 -4.60
N PRO A 279 -12.25 6.18 -5.31
CA PRO A 279 -13.53 5.93 -4.66
C PRO A 279 -13.59 4.55 -3.99
N ALA A 280 -13.84 4.55 -2.67
CA ALA A 280 -14.00 3.36 -1.84
C ALA A 280 -15.43 2.81 -1.81
N LYS A 281 -16.39 3.45 -2.49
CA LYS A 281 -17.78 3.01 -2.63
C LYS A 281 -18.23 3.03 -4.07
N LEU A 282 -19.05 2.05 -4.45
CA LEU A 282 -19.74 2.05 -5.73
C LEU A 282 -20.81 3.15 -5.79
N ARG A 283 -20.82 3.90 -6.87
CA ARG A 283 -21.83 4.93 -7.14
C ARG A 283 -23.14 4.25 -7.54
N GLY A 284 -24.24 4.53 -6.83
CA GLY A 284 -25.59 4.07 -7.19
C GLY A 284 -25.95 2.64 -6.73
N GLY A 285 -25.25 2.08 -5.72
CA GLY A 285 -25.66 0.80 -5.11
C GLY A 285 -25.53 -0.43 -6.02
N LYS A 286 -24.73 -0.34 -7.09
CA LYS A 286 -24.47 -1.47 -7.99
C LYS A 286 -23.65 -2.55 -7.29
N PRO A 287 -23.98 -3.85 -7.49
CA PRO A 287 -23.14 -4.92 -6.95
C PRO A 287 -21.76 -4.97 -7.66
N GLY A 288 -20.72 -5.16 -6.89
CA GLY A 288 -19.36 -5.29 -7.39
C GLY A 288 -18.31 -4.63 -6.46
N PRO A 289 -17.03 -4.94 -6.60
CA PRO A 289 -15.98 -4.31 -5.82
C PRO A 289 -15.85 -2.82 -6.18
N ALA A 290 -15.55 -1.98 -5.20
CA ALA A 290 -15.21 -0.58 -5.44
C ALA A 290 -13.89 -0.49 -6.20
N LEU A 291 -13.64 0.64 -6.90
CA LEU A 291 -12.39 0.83 -7.64
C LEU A 291 -11.16 0.75 -6.72
N ALA A 292 -11.29 1.18 -5.46
CA ALA A 292 -10.25 1.04 -4.44
C ALA A 292 -9.82 -0.43 -4.28
N GLN A 293 -10.77 -1.33 -4.04
CA GLN A 293 -10.50 -2.77 -3.91
C GLN A 293 -9.91 -3.39 -5.19
N ASP A 294 -10.40 -2.97 -6.37
CA ASP A 294 -9.85 -3.45 -7.64
C ASP A 294 -8.39 -3.02 -7.84
N LEU A 295 -8.04 -1.79 -7.47
CA LEU A 295 -6.66 -1.28 -7.57
C LEU A 295 -5.76 -1.92 -6.52
N ASP A 296 -6.22 -2.08 -5.29
CA ASP A 296 -5.49 -2.77 -4.25
C ASP A 296 -5.16 -4.21 -4.67
N HIS A 297 -6.12 -4.98 -5.15
CA HIS A 297 -5.87 -6.33 -5.67
C HIS A 297 -4.92 -6.41 -6.86
N ARG A 298 -4.80 -5.35 -7.66
CA ARG A 298 -3.92 -5.32 -8.85
C ARG A 298 -2.51 -4.80 -8.54
N VAL A 299 -2.41 -3.79 -7.71
CA VAL A 299 -1.16 -3.07 -7.42
C VAL A 299 -0.54 -3.55 -6.10
N GLY A 300 -1.35 -3.91 -5.09
CA GLY A 300 -0.89 -4.36 -3.79
C GLY A 300 0.15 -5.50 -3.85
N PRO A 301 -0.09 -6.59 -4.61
CA PRO A 301 0.92 -7.66 -4.74
C PRO A 301 2.25 -7.21 -5.36
N PHE A 302 2.24 -6.23 -6.26
CA PHE A 302 3.45 -5.64 -6.82
C PHE A 302 4.15 -4.75 -5.79
N SER A 303 3.39 -3.95 -5.06
CA SER A 303 3.90 -3.11 -3.97
C SER A 303 4.56 -3.96 -2.89
N ALA A 304 3.85 -4.91 -2.29
CA ALA A 304 4.36 -5.74 -1.20
C ALA A 304 5.44 -6.74 -1.63
N GLY A 305 5.36 -7.27 -2.87
CA GLY A 305 6.26 -8.30 -3.35
C GLY A 305 7.50 -7.80 -4.09
N PHE A 306 7.52 -6.54 -4.51
CA PHE A 306 8.63 -5.97 -5.27
C PHE A 306 9.07 -4.61 -4.72
N CYS A 307 8.16 -3.61 -4.63
CA CYS A 307 8.57 -2.24 -4.29
C CYS A 307 9.19 -2.17 -2.88
N VAL A 308 8.51 -2.73 -1.89
CA VAL A 308 8.95 -2.70 -0.49
C VAL A 308 10.21 -3.54 -0.26
N PRO A 309 10.36 -4.79 -0.77
CA PRO A 309 11.59 -5.55 -0.66
C PRO A 309 12.80 -4.91 -1.35
N VAL A 310 12.60 -4.27 -2.52
CA VAL A 310 13.70 -3.55 -3.22
C VAL A 310 14.11 -2.30 -2.45
N PHE A 311 13.17 -1.61 -1.83
CA PHE A 311 13.50 -0.48 -0.94
C PHE A 311 14.26 -0.94 0.30
N ALA A 312 13.91 -2.09 0.88
CA ALA A 312 14.58 -2.63 2.06
C ALA A 312 16.00 -3.16 1.78
N PHE A 313 16.28 -3.49 0.52
CA PHE A 313 17.61 -3.87 0.02
C PHE A 313 18.47 -2.65 -0.26
#